data_44d05109a65c32d4084423fc338be182
#
_entry.id   44d05109a65c32d4084423fc338be182
#
_cell.length_a   1.000
_cell.length_b   1.000
_cell.length_c   1.000
_cell.angle_alpha   90.00
_cell.angle_beta   90.00
_cell.angle_gamma   90.00
#
_symmetry.space_group_name_H-M   'P 1'
#
loop_
_entity.id
_entity.type
_entity.pdbx_description
1 polymer ?
#
loop_
_entity_poly.entity_id
_entity_poly.type
_entity_poly.pdbx_seq_one_letter_code
_entity_poly.pdbx_strand_id
1 'polypeptide(L)'
;IRNSSYQTIKGLELKKFIDQLDYLKKNYNIISIEEITNSLMHKTKLQKRSCLLTFDDGYKDHHKYVMPELMKRNISGCFFPSAENIINNNVTETNKIHFILDQQKNSDLIIKDINNFLISKNFKIPNKKKIYENFEKKFIKRYDSKKIKYIKFLLQSWIPDPLKGDCCTFLFDKYLKVNEKEFSKKLYLSPKEIQEMINNGMTIGGHGYRHLRLGDLSYKNQLKEINLMLNFLKKFNIKKKWIMCYPYGSFNNNTKKILNKKDCLFAFSATP
;
A
#
# COMPACT_ATOMS: atom_id res chain seq x y z
N ILE A 1 13.26 2.55 9.15
CA ILE A 1 13.25 3.95 9.54
C ILE A 1 14.68 4.49 9.75
N ARG A 2 15.22 4.76 10.88
CA ARG A 2 16.45 5.56 11.06
C ARG A 2 17.69 4.74 10.79
N ASN A 3 18.26 4.02 10.36
CA ASN A 3 19.47 3.24 10.02
C ASN A 3 19.23 2.30 8.84
N SER A 4 18.31 2.67 7.95
CA SER A 4 18.14 1.98 6.69
C SER A 4 19.31 2.33 5.76
N SER A 5 19.88 1.36 5.08
CA SER A 5 20.79 1.57 3.96
C SER A 5 20.12 2.33 2.79
N TYR A 6 18.80 2.55 2.86
CA TYR A 6 17.97 3.21 1.86
C TYR A 6 17.59 4.63 2.30
N GLN A 7 18.55 5.55 2.22
CA GLN A 7 18.46 6.89 2.82
C GLN A 7 17.46 7.84 2.13
N THR A 8 17.12 7.62 0.87
CA THR A 8 16.18 8.49 0.15
C THR A 8 14.73 8.03 0.27
N ILE A 9 14.47 6.86 0.82
CA ILE A 9 13.12 6.44 1.14
C ILE A 9 12.65 7.19 2.38
N LYS A 10 11.74 8.14 2.16
CA LYS A 10 11.20 8.98 3.24
C LYS A 10 10.18 8.19 4.04
N GLY A 11 10.52 7.86 5.27
CA GLY A 11 9.61 7.31 6.28
C GLY A 11 9.47 8.27 7.46
N LEU A 12 8.39 8.15 8.23
CA LEU A 12 8.23 8.91 9.47
C LEU A 12 9.20 8.37 10.52
N GLU A 13 10.02 9.23 11.11
CA GLU A 13 10.92 8.85 12.20
C GLU A 13 10.12 8.44 13.44
N LEU A 14 10.60 7.43 14.18
CA LEU A 14 9.89 6.91 15.36
C LEU A 14 9.62 8.03 16.39
N LYS A 15 10.59 8.90 16.66
CA LYS A 15 10.38 10.04 17.56
C LYS A 15 9.24 10.94 17.11
N LYS A 16 9.20 11.30 15.83
CA LYS A 16 8.11 12.13 15.28
C LYS A 16 6.76 11.42 15.33
N PHE A 17 6.74 10.10 15.13
CA PHE A 17 5.52 9.32 15.29
C PHE A 17 5.02 9.35 16.74
N ILE A 18 5.91 9.19 17.71
CA ILE A 18 5.58 9.30 19.14
C ILE A 18 5.01 10.69 19.45
N ASP A 19 5.71 11.76 19.03
CA ASP A 19 5.26 13.15 19.24
C ASP A 19 3.86 13.40 18.61
N GLN A 20 3.60 12.82 17.42
CA GLN A 20 2.28 12.90 16.78
C GLN A 20 1.22 12.14 17.56
N LEU A 21 1.51 10.93 18.09
CA LEU A 21 0.57 10.18 18.92
C LEU A 21 0.19 10.94 20.19
N ASP A 22 1.18 11.53 20.84
CA ASP A 22 0.95 12.31 22.07
C ASP A 22 0.10 13.57 21.78
N TYR A 23 0.38 14.24 20.64
CA TYR A 23 -0.44 15.36 20.19
C TYR A 23 -1.88 14.93 19.90
N LEU A 24 -2.07 13.80 19.18
CA LEU A 24 -3.40 13.29 18.84
C LEU A 24 -4.16 12.89 20.11
N LYS A 25 -3.52 12.20 21.05
CA LYS A 25 -4.14 11.80 22.32
C LYS A 25 -4.58 13.01 23.16
N LYS A 26 -3.83 14.12 23.11
CA LYS A 26 -4.16 15.35 23.83
C LYS A 26 -5.31 16.15 23.20
N ASN A 27 -5.43 16.14 21.87
CA ASN A 27 -6.29 17.06 21.14
C ASN A 27 -7.49 16.41 20.44
N TYR A 28 -7.51 15.06 20.34
CA TYR A 28 -8.51 14.30 19.63
C TYR A 28 -9.00 13.10 20.45
N ASN A 29 -10.21 12.66 20.17
CA ASN A 29 -10.74 11.40 20.66
C ASN A 29 -10.31 10.30 19.69
N ILE A 30 -9.25 9.55 20.03
CA ILE A 30 -8.80 8.43 19.20
C ILE A 30 -9.78 7.28 19.45
N ILE A 31 -10.50 6.89 18.42
CA ILE A 31 -11.58 5.90 18.48
C ILE A 31 -11.18 4.59 17.82
N SER A 32 -11.76 3.50 18.25
CA SER A 32 -11.63 2.18 17.67
C SER A 32 -12.58 1.97 16.48
N ILE A 33 -12.33 0.88 15.75
CA ILE A 33 -13.24 0.43 14.68
C ILE A 33 -14.60 -0.01 15.24
N GLU A 34 -14.62 -0.55 16.45
CA GLU A 34 -15.83 -0.97 17.15
C GLU A 34 -16.71 0.21 17.51
N GLU A 35 -16.12 1.31 17.96
CA GLU A 35 -16.87 2.54 18.26
C GLU A 35 -17.52 3.13 16.98
N ILE A 36 -16.80 3.11 15.83
CA ILE A 36 -17.38 3.52 14.54
C ILE A 36 -18.53 2.58 14.17
N THR A 37 -18.31 1.27 14.27
CA THR A 37 -19.32 0.27 13.94
C THR A 37 -20.56 0.42 14.80
N ASN A 38 -20.40 0.59 16.10
CA ASN A 38 -21.50 0.81 17.04
C ASN A 38 -22.25 2.11 16.75
N SER A 39 -21.52 3.19 16.48
CA SER A 39 -22.12 4.47 16.09
C SER A 39 -22.99 4.35 14.84
N LEU A 40 -22.51 3.63 13.81
CA LEU A 40 -23.26 3.39 12.59
C LEU A 40 -24.48 2.48 12.81
N MET A 41 -24.34 1.41 13.60
CA MET A 41 -25.44 0.47 13.89
C MET A 41 -26.56 1.10 14.71
N HIS A 42 -26.20 1.89 15.71
CA HIS A 42 -27.16 2.54 16.61
C HIS A 42 -27.55 3.96 16.19
N LYS A 43 -27.03 4.44 15.04
CA LYS A 43 -27.25 5.80 14.52
C LYS A 43 -26.90 6.88 15.56
N THR A 44 -25.90 6.63 16.39
CA THR A 44 -25.39 7.60 17.37
C THR A 44 -24.29 8.45 16.73
N LYS A 45 -24.10 9.67 17.26
CA LYS A 45 -23.01 10.55 16.78
C LYS A 45 -21.72 10.19 17.49
N LEU A 46 -20.62 10.11 16.71
CA LEU A 46 -19.30 10.09 17.29
C LEU A 46 -18.99 11.41 18.02
N GLN A 47 -18.13 11.34 19.01
CA GLN A 47 -17.68 12.54 19.73
C GLN A 47 -16.98 13.50 18.75
N LYS A 48 -17.04 14.81 19.07
CA LYS A 48 -16.32 15.81 18.28
C LYS A 48 -14.82 15.51 18.29
N ARG A 49 -14.14 15.80 17.18
CA ARG A 49 -12.72 15.51 17.00
C ARG A 49 -12.35 14.03 17.12
N SER A 50 -13.26 13.11 16.78
CA SER A 50 -12.93 11.70 16.68
C SER A 50 -11.96 11.45 15.53
N CYS A 51 -10.91 10.65 15.76
CA CYS A 51 -10.00 10.19 14.73
C CYS A 51 -9.69 8.69 14.88
N LEU A 52 -9.53 8.00 13.77
CA LEU A 52 -9.12 6.62 13.70
C LEU A 52 -7.70 6.56 13.13
N LEU A 53 -6.83 5.73 13.71
CA LEU A 53 -5.48 5.55 13.19
C LEU A 53 -5.44 4.36 12.24
N THR A 54 -4.96 4.61 11.01
CA THR A 54 -4.87 3.60 9.95
C THR A 54 -3.45 3.49 9.41
N PHE A 55 -3.02 2.25 9.07
CA PHE A 55 -1.67 1.93 8.62
C PHE A 55 -1.74 0.94 7.45
N ASP A 56 -1.32 1.36 6.27
CA ASP A 56 -1.42 0.60 5.03
C ASP A 56 -0.17 -0.24 4.75
N ASP A 57 -0.24 -1.11 3.73
CA ASP A 57 0.82 -1.92 3.13
C ASP A 57 1.37 -3.09 3.97
N GLY A 58 1.14 -3.13 5.27
CA GLY A 58 1.58 -4.25 6.11
C GLY A 58 3.10 -4.32 6.31
N TYR A 59 3.77 -3.17 6.51
CA TYR A 59 5.19 -3.14 6.80
C TYR A 59 5.52 -3.78 8.17
N LYS A 60 6.67 -4.44 8.26
CA LYS A 60 7.19 -5.02 9.51
C LYS A 60 7.34 -3.98 10.63
N ASP A 61 7.61 -2.74 10.27
CA ASP A 61 7.68 -1.61 11.20
C ASP A 61 6.37 -1.39 11.98
N HIS A 62 5.23 -1.81 11.43
CA HIS A 62 3.93 -1.73 12.11
C HIS A 62 3.91 -2.61 13.38
N HIS A 63 4.41 -3.84 13.30
CA HIS A 63 4.53 -4.72 14.46
C HIS A 63 5.66 -4.26 15.40
N LYS A 64 6.84 -3.94 14.82
CA LYS A 64 8.05 -3.70 15.60
C LYS A 64 8.04 -2.37 16.35
N TYR A 65 7.44 -1.32 15.78
CA TYR A 65 7.51 0.04 16.31
C TYR A 65 6.15 0.67 16.57
N VAL A 66 5.18 0.50 15.64
CA VAL A 66 3.88 1.17 15.75
C VAL A 66 3.03 0.52 16.84
N MET A 67 2.81 -0.79 16.78
CA MET A 67 1.99 -1.51 17.75
C MET A 67 2.42 -1.29 19.20
N PRO A 68 3.71 -1.40 19.59
CA PRO A 68 4.13 -1.14 20.96
C PRO A 68 3.81 0.28 21.46
N GLU A 69 3.94 1.29 20.59
CA GLU A 69 3.63 2.67 20.96
C GLU A 69 2.12 2.93 21.11
N LEU A 70 1.30 2.24 20.30
CA LEU A 70 -0.16 2.26 20.45
C LEU A 70 -0.59 1.57 21.76
N MET A 71 -0.03 0.39 22.05
CA MET A 71 -0.34 -0.38 23.28
C MET A 71 0.00 0.40 24.55
N LYS A 72 1.17 1.06 24.61
CA LYS A 72 1.57 1.92 25.75
C LYS A 72 0.54 3.03 26.06
N ARG A 73 -0.27 3.41 25.06
CA ARG A 73 -1.25 4.49 25.16
C ARG A 73 -2.68 4.00 25.24
N ASN A 74 -2.89 2.66 25.25
CA ASN A 74 -4.20 2.01 25.15
C ASN A 74 -4.98 2.44 23.89
N ILE A 75 -4.29 2.53 22.76
CA ILE A 75 -4.87 2.90 21.46
C ILE A 75 -4.93 1.65 20.58
N SER A 76 -6.10 1.39 19.98
CA SER A 76 -6.27 0.43 18.90
C SER A 76 -6.01 1.11 17.55
N GLY A 77 -5.26 0.43 16.67
CA GLY A 77 -5.03 0.88 15.30
C GLY A 77 -5.59 -0.12 14.27
N CYS A 78 -5.88 0.38 13.08
CA CYS A 78 -6.33 -0.44 11.96
C CYS A 78 -5.19 -0.62 10.96
N PHE A 79 -4.86 -1.86 10.62
CA PHE A 79 -3.76 -2.20 9.73
C PHE A 79 -4.28 -2.91 8.49
N PHE A 80 -3.81 -2.49 7.33
CA PHE A 80 -4.28 -2.97 6.03
C PHE A 80 -3.12 -3.57 5.23
N PRO A 81 -2.74 -4.83 5.50
CA PRO A 81 -1.66 -5.48 4.76
C PRO A 81 -2.11 -5.88 3.35
N SER A 82 -1.21 -5.74 2.38
CA SER A 82 -1.36 -6.33 1.05
C SER A 82 -1.11 -7.84 1.12
N ALA A 83 -2.09 -8.64 0.70
CA ALA A 83 -2.09 -10.07 0.98
C ALA A 83 -1.00 -10.87 0.24
N GLU A 84 -0.78 -10.56 -1.05
CA GLU A 84 0.17 -11.31 -1.89
C GLU A 84 1.60 -11.24 -1.37
N ASN A 85 2.03 -10.06 -0.92
CA ASN A 85 3.39 -9.85 -0.42
C ASN A 85 3.74 -10.74 0.76
N ILE A 86 2.76 -10.98 1.63
CA ILE A 86 2.89 -11.83 2.82
C ILE A 86 2.81 -13.31 2.45
N ILE A 87 1.92 -13.68 1.50
CA ILE A 87 1.74 -15.07 1.07
C ILE A 87 2.93 -15.55 0.23
N ASN A 88 3.33 -14.76 -0.75
CA ASN A 88 4.30 -15.15 -1.78
C ASN A 88 5.72 -14.66 -1.47
N ASN A 89 5.91 -13.86 -0.43
CA ASN A 89 7.19 -13.21 -0.11
C ASN A 89 7.74 -12.43 -1.31
N ASN A 90 6.91 -11.63 -1.96
CA ASN A 90 7.31 -10.72 -3.03
C ASN A 90 7.22 -9.26 -2.58
N VAL A 91 7.84 -8.35 -3.33
CA VAL A 91 7.82 -6.91 -3.06
C VAL A 91 6.86 -6.24 -4.02
N THR A 92 5.98 -5.35 -3.52
CA THR A 92 5.06 -4.59 -4.40
C THR A 92 5.84 -3.80 -5.44
N GLU A 93 5.26 -3.62 -6.63
CA GLU A 93 5.85 -2.79 -7.69
C GLU A 93 6.19 -1.38 -7.18
N THR A 94 5.33 -0.79 -6.38
CA THR A 94 5.56 0.54 -5.77
C THR A 94 6.80 0.56 -4.90
N ASN A 95 6.98 -0.44 -4.06
CA ASN A 95 8.16 -0.52 -3.21
C ASN A 95 9.42 -0.85 -4.01
N LYS A 96 9.34 -1.75 -5.02
CA LYS A 96 10.45 -1.98 -5.96
C LYS A 96 10.92 -0.66 -6.57
N ILE A 97 9.99 0.17 -7.06
CA ILE A 97 10.32 1.47 -7.65
C ILE A 97 11.02 2.38 -6.65
N HIS A 98 10.54 2.44 -5.40
CA HIS A 98 11.19 3.27 -4.36
C HIS A 98 12.62 2.81 -4.09
N PHE A 99 12.86 1.51 -3.96
CA PHE A 99 14.20 0.96 -3.72
C PHE A 99 15.12 1.12 -4.93
N ILE A 100 14.61 0.94 -6.16
CA ILE A 100 15.35 1.22 -7.40
C ILE A 100 15.82 2.67 -7.43
N LEU A 101 14.92 3.62 -7.15
CA LEU A 101 15.24 5.05 -7.15
C LEU A 101 16.20 5.44 -6.01
N ASP A 102 16.22 4.69 -4.92
CA ASP A 102 17.19 4.88 -3.85
C ASP A 102 18.58 4.39 -4.23
N GLN A 103 18.68 3.21 -4.83
CA GLN A 103 19.97 2.60 -5.19
C GLN A 103 20.59 3.21 -6.45
N GLN A 104 19.77 3.55 -7.47
CA GLN A 104 20.25 4.16 -8.70
C GLN A 104 19.87 5.64 -8.76
N LYS A 105 20.83 6.52 -8.51
CA LYS A 105 20.61 7.99 -8.54
C LYS A 105 20.58 8.58 -9.95
N ASN A 106 21.17 7.89 -10.92
CA ASN A 106 21.14 8.34 -12.32
C ASN A 106 19.81 7.95 -12.98
N SER A 107 18.87 8.89 -13.00
CA SER A 107 17.55 8.70 -13.62
C SER A 107 17.61 8.38 -15.12
N ASP A 108 18.60 8.90 -15.84
CA ASP A 108 18.74 8.62 -17.28
C ASP A 108 19.13 7.17 -17.53
N LEU A 109 19.95 6.59 -16.66
CA LEU A 109 20.30 5.19 -16.72
C LEU A 109 19.08 4.29 -16.47
N ILE A 110 18.24 4.63 -15.49
CA ILE A 110 16.99 3.88 -15.24
C ILE A 110 16.08 3.94 -16.47
N ILE A 111 15.90 5.12 -17.08
CA ILE A 111 15.07 5.29 -18.27
C ILE A 111 15.64 4.49 -19.44
N LYS A 112 16.97 4.49 -19.63
CA LYS A 112 17.65 3.68 -20.63
C LYS A 112 17.38 2.19 -20.43
N ASP A 113 17.48 1.71 -19.19
CA ASP A 113 17.26 0.30 -18.87
C ASP A 113 15.80 -0.12 -19.05
N ILE A 114 14.84 0.75 -18.71
CA ILE A 114 13.42 0.52 -19.02
C ILE A 114 13.24 0.33 -20.55
N ASN A 115 13.78 1.24 -21.35
CA ASN A 115 13.66 1.17 -22.80
C ASN A 115 14.30 -0.11 -23.36
N ASN A 116 15.51 -0.46 -22.91
CA ASN A 116 16.21 -1.68 -23.33
C ASN A 116 15.41 -2.93 -22.97
N PHE A 117 14.84 -2.99 -21.77
CA PHE A 117 13.98 -4.08 -21.34
C PHE A 117 12.73 -4.19 -22.24
N LEU A 118 12.05 -3.09 -22.55
CA LEU A 118 10.88 -3.10 -23.43
C LEU A 118 11.22 -3.57 -24.84
N ILE A 119 12.36 -3.13 -25.40
CA ILE A 119 12.87 -3.58 -26.71
C ILE A 119 13.15 -5.09 -26.68
N SER A 120 13.81 -5.61 -25.63
CA SER A 120 14.12 -7.05 -25.51
C SER A 120 12.85 -7.93 -25.42
N LYS A 121 11.72 -7.34 -25.03
CA LYS A 121 10.40 -7.98 -25.01
C LYS A 121 9.57 -7.73 -26.28
N ASN A 122 10.18 -7.20 -27.35
CA ASN A 122 9.51 -6.83 -28.59
C ASN A 122 8.33 -5.87 -28.42
N PHE A 123 8.35 -5.08 -27.33
CA PHE A 123 7.29 -4.09 -27.09
C PHE A 123 7.53 -2.85 -27.98
N LYS A 124 6.53 -2.55 -28.83
CA LYS A 124 6.60 -1.34 -29.69
C LYS A 124 6.45 -0.10 -28.82
N ILE A 125 7.54 0.62 -28.60
CA ILE A 125 7.51 1.90 -27.88
C ILE A 125 6.92 2.95 -28.84
N PRO A 126 5.76 3.56 -28.54
CA PRO A 126 5.21 4.65 -29.35
C PRO A 126 6.15 5.87 -29.38
N ASN A 127 5.83 6.80 -30.27
CA ASN A 127 6.60 8.06 -30.36
C ASN A 127 6.75 8.71 -28.97
N LYS A 128 8.00 9.02 -28.59
CA LYS A 128 8.36 9.64 -27.31
C LYS A 128 7.50 10.88 -26.98
N LYS A 129 7.17 11.69 -27.99
CA LYS A 129 6.32 12.90 -27.84
C LYS A 129 4.95 12.53 -27.27
N LYS A 130 4.29 11.49 -27.80
CA LYS A 130 2.98 11.01 -27.34
C LYS A 130 3.02 10.47 -25.91
N ILE A 131 4.10 9.77 -25.54
CA ILE A 131 4.31 9.27 -24.16
C ILE A 131 4.44 10.47 -23.22
N TYR A 132 5.20 11.49 -23.64
CA TYR A 132 5.46 12.67 -22.82
C TYR A 132 4.22 13.54 -22.62
N GLU A 133 3.38 13.69 -23.63
CA GLU A 133 2.08 14.39 -23.53
C GLU A 133 1.14 13.70 -22.52
N ASN A 134 1.11 12.37 -22.52
CA ASN A 134 0.35 11.60 -21.53
C ASN A 134 0.90 11.74 -20.12
N PHE A 135 2.22 11.83 -19.98
CA PHE A 135 2.89 12.07 -18.70
C PHE A 135 2.52 13.45 -18.14
N GLU A 136 2.60 14.51 -18.93
CA GLU A 136 2.32 15.87 -18.47
C GLU A 136 0.89 16.04 -17.98
N LYS A 137 -0.09 15.37 -18.62
CA LYS A 137 -1.49 15.41 -18.17
C LYS A 137 -1.73 14.77 -16.79
N LYS A 138 -0.94 13.76 -16.41
CA LYS A 138 -1.22 12.93 -15.20
C LYS A 138 -0.40 13.31 -13.94
N PHE A 139 0.77 13.95 -14.06
CA PHE A 139 1.77 13.96 -12.98
C PHE A 139 2.27 15.35 -12.53
N ILE A 140 1.53 16.43 -12.80
CA ILE A 140 1.99 17.82 -12.59
C ILE A 140 2.20 18.20 -11.09
N LYS A 141 1.49 17.58 -10.12
CA LYS A 141 1.44 18.03 -8.71
C LYS A 141 2.21 17.17 -7.71
N ARG A 142 3.44 16.71 -8.00
CA ARG A 142 4.26 15.94 -7.05
C ARG A 142 5.61 16.61 -6.79
N TYR A 143 6.15 16.43 -5.58
CA TYR A 143 7.43 17.02 -5.14
C TYR A 143 8.69 16.43 -5.81
N ASP A 144 8.58 15.30 -6.51
CA ASP A 144 9.71 14.64 -7.19
C ASP A 144 10.20 15.44 -8.39
N SER A 145 11.47 15.28 -8.78
CA SER A 145 12.02 15.84 -10.02
C SER A 145 11.28 15.31 -11.26
N LYS A 146 11.35 16.06 -12.38
CA LYS A 146 10.65 15.68 -13.62
C LYS A 146 11.02 14.28 -14.11
N LYS A 147 12.30 13.88 -14.02
CA LYS A 147 12.78 12.55 -14.42
C LYS A 147 12.24 11.45 -13.51
N ILE A 148 12.24 11.65 -12.18
CA ILE A 148 11.68 10.69 -11.23
C ILE A 148 10.17 10.51 -11.47
N LYS A 149 9.44 11.60 -11.68
CA LYS A 149 8.02 11.54 -12.05
C LYS A 149 7.80 10.74 -13.33
N TYR A 150 8.65 10.91 -14.31
CA TYR A 150 8.57 10.17 -15.58
C TYR A 150 8.84 8.68 -15.40
N ILE A 151 9.84 8.29 -14.61
CA ILE A 151 10.09 6.89 -14.26
C ILE A 151 8.87 6.28 -13.55
N LYS A 152 8.33 6.97 -12.54
CA LYS A 152 7.12 6.54 -11.84
C LYS A 152 5.91 6.42 -12.78
N PHE A 153 5.75 7.34 -13.72
CA PHE A 153 4.70 7.26 -14.73
C PHE A 153 4.85 6.02 -15.61
N LEU A 154 6.05 5.74 -16.12
CA LEU A 154 6.30 4.55 -16.93
C LEU A 154 5.97 3.28 -16.17
N LEU A 155 6.50 3.12 -14.95
CA LEU A 155 6.43 1.89 -14.16
C LEU A 155 5.13 1.74 -13.34
N GLN A 156 4.29 2.77 -13.22
CA GLN A 156 3.03 2.68 -12.47
C GLN A 156 1.78 2.79 -13.34
N SER A 157 1.90 3.36 -14.55
CA SER A 157 0.71 3.73 -15.32
C SER A 157 0.80 3.51 -16.82
N TRP A 158 1.98 3.56 -17.42
CA TRP A 158 2.11 3.53 -18.87
C TRP A 158 2.43 2.14 -19.42
N ILE A 159 3.36 1.41 -18.81
CA ILE A 159 3.66 0.04 -19.21
C ILE A 159 2.48 -0.86 -18.83
N PRO A 160 1.93 -1.66 -19.78
CA PRO A 160 0.81 -2.56 -19.47
C PRO A 160 1.26 -3.77 -18.65
N ASP A 161 0.33 -4.35 -17.88
CA ASP A 161 0.53 -5.65 -17.24
C ASP A 161 0.47 -6.78 -18.30
N PRO A 162 1.24 -7.87 -18.13
CA PRO A 162 2.17 -8.16 -17.00
C PRO A 162 3.57 -7.54 -17.17
N LEU A 163 3.86 -6.94 -18.33
CA LEU A 163 5.18 -6.41 -18.71
C LEU A 163 5.72 -5.38 -17.68
N LYS A 164 4.82 -4.64 -17.05
CA LYS A 164 5.14 -3.68 -15.98
C LYS A 164 5.78 -4.37 -14.77
N GLY A 165 5.16 -5.44 -14.29
CA GLY A 165 5.68 -6.22 -13.16
C GLY A 165 7.04 -6.84 -13.48
N ASP A 166 7.20 -7.41 -14.69
CA ASP A 166 8.46 -7.98 -15.16
C ASP A 166 9.57 -6.92 -15.25
N CYS A 167 9.24 -5.72 -15.74
CA CYS A 167 10.19 -4.61 -15.80
C CYS A 167 10.62 -4.13 -14.40
N CYS A 168 9.68 -4.00 -13.47
CA CYS A 168 9.99 -3.66 -12.09
C CYS A 168 10.89 -4.70 -11.44
N THR A 169 10.64 -5.99 -11.68
CA THR A 169 11.47 -7.09 -11.16
C THR A 169 12.85 -7.05 -11.77
N PHE A 170 12.97 -6.94 -13.09
CA PHE A 170 14.26 -6.81 -13.77
C PHE A 170 15.11 -5.66 -13.21
N LEU A 171 14.54 -4.49 -13.03
CA LEU A 171 15.26 -3.33 -12.49
C LEU A 171 15.62 -3.52 -11.01
N PHE A 172 14.75 -4.13 -10.23
CA PHE A 172 14.97 -4.44 -8.82
C PHE A 172 16.16 -5.39 -8.66
N ASP A 173 16.18 -6.49 -9.40
CA ASP A 173 17.28 -7.47 -9.38
C ASP A 173 18.59 -6.84 -9.85
N LYS A 174 18.55 -6.04 -10.92
CA LYS A 174 19.72 -5.35 -11.48
C LYS A 174 20.39 -4.41 -10.49
N TYR A 175 19.60 -3.60 -9.78
CA TYR A 175 20.15 -2.52 -8.96
C TYR A 175 20.31 -2.88 -7.49
N LEU A 176 19.46 -3.74 -6.94
CA LEU A 176 19.57 -4.11 -5.53
C LEU A 176 20.43 -5.34 -5.29
N LYS A 177 20.44 -6.28 -6.26
CA LYS A 177 21.23 -7.52 -6.17
C LYS A 177 20.95 -8.32 -4.90
N VAL A 178 19.69 -8.37 -4.47
CA VAL A 178 19.23 -9.08 -3.27
C VAL A 178 18.24 -10.18 -3.66
N ASN A 179 18.11 -11.21 -2.83
CA ASN A 179 17.04 -12.17 -2.98
C ASN A 179 15.70 -11.49 -2.58
N GLU A 180 14.78 -11.38 -3.53
CA GLU A 180 13.48 -10.68 -3.31
C GLU A 180 12.70 -11.31 -2.16
N LYS A 181 12.67 -12.64 -2.04
CA LYS A 181 11.92 -13.32 -0.97
C LYS A 181 12.44 -12.99 0.41
N GLU A 182 13.77 -13.02 0.58
CA GLU A 182 14.39 -12.66 1.86
C GLU A 182 14.25 -11.16 2.16
N PHE A 183 14.31 -10.34 1.14
CA PHE A 183 14.05 -8.92 1.26
C PHE A 183 12.61 -8.63 1.70
N SER A 184 11.65 -9.28 1.07
CA SER A 184 10.22 -9.17 1.40
C SER A 184 9.93 -9.57 2.86
N LYS A 185 10.50 -10.68 3.35
CA LYS A 185 10.37 -11.10 4.76
C LYS A 185 10.90 -10.09 5.76
N LYS A 186 11.90 -9.27 5.35
CA LYS A 186 12.43 -8.18 6.19
C LYS A 186 11.57 -6.91 6.11
N LEU A 187 10.84 -6.73 5.00
CA LEU A 187 10.05 -5.54 4.72
C LEU A 187 8.62 -5.63 5.25
N TYR A 188 7.98 -6.80 5.10
CA TYR A 188 6.57 -6.98 5.43
C TYR A 188 6.34 -7.86 6.66
N LEU A 189 5.15 -7.71 7.23
CA LEU A 189 4.64 -8.55 8.31
C LEU A 189 4.62 -10.03 7.91
N SER A 190 4.93 -10.90 8.85
CA SER A 190 4.64 -12.33 8.74
C SER A 190 3.22 -12.64 9.24
N PRO A 191 2.63 -13.80 8.87
CA PRO A 191 1.33 -14.22 9.42
C PRO A 191 1.34 -14.31 10.95
N LYS A 192 2.47 -14.71 11.57
CA LYS A 192 2.63 -14.77 13.02
C LYS A 192 2.53 -13.37 13.65
N GLU A 193 3.23 -12.39 13.10
CA GLU A 193 3.18 -10.99 13.58
C GLU A 193 1.77 -10.41 13.42
N ILE A 194 1.04 -10.72 12.33
CA ILE A 194 -0.36 -10.29 12.16
C ILE A 194 -1.24 -10.91 13.26
N GLN A 195 -1.07 -12.20 13.57
CA GLN A 195 -1.84 -12.83 14.63
C GLN A 195 -1.52 -12.23 16.01
N GLU A 196 -0.26 -11.92 16.28
CA GLU A 196 0.15 -11.22 17.49
C GLU A 196 -0.49 -9.82 17.59
N MET A 197 -0.56 -9.07 16.47
CA MET A 197 -1.24 -7.78 16.43
C MET A 197 -2.73 -7.89 16.77
N ILE A 198 -3.42 -8.89 16.21
CA ILE A 198 -4.83 -9.17 16.52
C ILE A 198 -5.01 -9.50 18.01
N ASN A 199 -4.18 -10.38 18.55
CA ASN A 199 -4.23 -10.78 19.95
C ASN A 199 -3.98 -9.61 20.92
N ASN A 200 -3.30 -8.56 20.45
CA ASN A 200 -3.06 -7.33 21.21
C ASN A 200 -4.06 -6.19 20.86
N GLY A 201 -5.24 -6.52 20.33
CA GLY A 201 -6.33 -5.57 20.12
C GLY A 201 -6.19 -4.67 18.89
N MET A 202 -5.28 -5.01 17.96
CA MET A 202 -5.20 -4.30 16.68
C MET A 202 -6.19 -4.88 15.68
N THR A 203 -6.80 -4.01 14.87
CA THR A 203 -7.71 -4.43 13.81
C THR A 203 -6.95 -4.67 12.52
N ILE A 204 -7.21 -5.80 11.85
CA ILE A 204 -6.67 -6.11 10.53
C ILE A 204 -7.79 -6.02 9.50
N GLY A 205 -7.55 -5.29 8.42
CA GLY A 205 -8.46 -5.15 7.28
C GLY A 205 -7.79 -5.51 5.96
N GLY A 206 -8.52 -5.37 4.86
CA GLY A 206 -8.05 -5.69 3.52
C GLY A 206 -7.44 -4.50 2.79
N HIS A 207 -6.36 -4.74 2.03
CA HIS A 207 -5.73 -3.74 1.14
C HIS A 207 -5.51 -4.29 -0.28
N GLY A 208 -6.51 -5.02 -0.78
CA GLY A 208 -6.37 -5.79 -2.02
C GLY A 208 -5.45 -7.01 -1.87
N TYR A 209 -5.40 -7.83 -2.92
CA TYR A 209 -4.48 -8.96 -2.97
C TYR A 209 -3.11 -8.50 -3.48
N ARG A 210 -3.04 -7.93 -4.69
CA ARG A 210 -1.82 -7.46 -5.37
C ARG A 210 -1.57 -5.95 -5.25
N HIS A 211 -2.29 -5.25 -4.38
CA HIS A 211 -2.19 -3.79 -4.24
C HIS A 211 -2.46 -3.05 -5.56
N LEU A 212 -3.47 -3.48 -6.34
CA LEU A 212 -3.83 -2.86 -7.62
C LEU A 212 -4.83 -1.72 -7.46
N ARG A 213 -4.84 -0.79 -8.41
CA ARG A 213 -5.89 0.23 -8.54
C ARG A 213 -7.20 -0.43 -8.92
N LEU A 214 -8.07 -0.72 -7.95
CA LEU A 214 -9.31 -1.45 -8.21
C LEU A 214 -10.22 -0.74 -9.21
N GLY A 215 -10.30 0.59 -9.14
CA GLY A 215 -11.13 1.38 -10.04
C GLY A 215 -10.77 1.25 -11.53
N ASP A 216 -9.54 0.85 -11.84
CA ASP A 216 -9.06 0.68 -13.22
C ASP A 216 -9.30 -0.74 -13.75
N LEU A 217 -9.76 -1.67 -12.91
CA LEU A 217 -9.98 -3.07 -13.27
C LEU A 217 -11.40 -3.34 -13.73
N SER A 218 -11.57 -4.37 -14.59
CA SER A 218 -12.89 -4.92 -14.90
C SER A 218 -13.55 -5.51 -13.64
N TYR A 219 -14.88 -5.61 -13.63
CA TYR A 219 -15.64 -6.23 -12.53
C TYR A 219 -15.10 -7.61 -12.16
N LYS A 220 -14.83 -8.47 -13.15
CA LYS A 220 -14.27 -9.82 -12.96
C LYS A 220 -12.92 -9.79 -12.23
N ASN A 221 -12.04 -8.89 -12.62
CA ASN A 221 -10.73 -8.77 -12.03
C ASN A 221 -10.78 -8.16 -10.61
N GLN A 222 -11.65 -7.18 -10.37
CA GLN A 222 -11.91 -6.66 -9.02
C GLN A 222 -12.43 -7.76 -8.09
N LEU A 223 -13.40 -8.56 -8.56
CA LEU A 223 -13.96 -9.67 -7.79
C LEU A 223 -12.88 -10.72 -7.45
N LYS A 224 -11.99 -11.03 -8.40
CA LYS A 224 -10.85 -11.93 -8.17
C LYS A 224 -9.91 -11.38 -7.09
N GLU A 225 -9.50 -10.12 -7.20
CA GLU A 225 -8.62 -9.45 -6.23
C GLU A 225 -9.22 -9.46 -4.81
N ILE A 226 -10.50 -9.11 -4.70
CA ILE A 226 -11.20 -9.08 -3.42
C ILE A 226 -11.37 -10.49 -2.83
N ASN A 227 -11.71 -11.49 -3.64
CA ASN A 227 -11.84 -12.87 -3.15
C ASN A 227 -10.49 -13.45 -2.66
N LEU A 228 -9.39 -13.19 -3.37
CA LEU A 228 -8.06 -13.64 -2.94
C LEU A 228 -7.64 -12.96 -1.63
N MET A 229 -7.90 -11.66 -1.50
CA MET A 229 -7.68 -10.92 -0.25
C MET A 229 -8.52 -11.48 0.90
N LEU A 230 -9.80 -11.77 0.67
CA LEU A 230 -10.67 -12.37 1.68
C LEU A 230 -10.20 -13.76 2.10
N ASN A 231 -9.65 -14.56 1.19
CA ASN A 231 -9.05 -15.85 1.54
C ASN A 231 -7.83 -15.70 2.45
N PHE A 232 -7.07 -14.60 2.29
CA PHE A 232 -6.00 -14.27 3.22
C PHE A 232 -6.57 -13.88 4.60
N LEU A 233 -7.56 -12.99 4.68
CA LEU A 233 -8.16 -12.56 5.95
C LEU A 233 -8.82 -13.73 6.72
N LYS A 234 -9.41 -14.69 6.01
CA LYS A 234 -9.99 -15.90 6.62
C LYS A 234 -8.98 -16.71 7.45
N LYS A 235 -7.69 -16.68 7.12
CA LYS A 235 -6.62 -17.34 7.90
C LYS A 235 -6.52 -16.81 9.33
N PHE A 236 -6.99 -15.58 9.56
CA PHE A 236 -7.04 -14.91 10.85
C PHE A 236 -8.45 -14.86 11.45
N ASN A 237 -9.35 -15.75 11.01
CA ASN A 237 -10.77 -15.80 11.41
C ASN A 237 -11.60 -14.55 11.05
N ILE A 238 -11.08 -13.65 10.21
CA ILE A 238 -11.81 -12.48 9.71
C ILE A 238 -12.66 -12.91 8.51
N LYS A 239 -13.92 -13.30 8.78
CA LYS A 239 -14.82 -13.90 7.75
C LYS A 239 -15.98 -12.99 7.37
N LYS A 240 -16.47 -12.18 8.31
CA LYS A 240 -17.61 -11.26 8.16
C LYS A 240 -17.29 -9.92 8.82
N LYS A 241 -18.05 -8.90 8.46
CA LYS A 241 -17.91 -7.55 9.04
C LYS A 241 -16.48 -7.03 9.00
N TRP A 242 -15.79 -7.28 7.89
CA TRP A 242 -14.42 -6.84 7.64
C TRP A 242 -14.41 -5.41 7.08
N ILE A 243 -13.27 -4.78 7.16
CA ILE A 243 -13.03 -3.41 6.68
C ILE A 243 -11.97 -3.40 5.59
N MET A 244 -11.94 -2.34 4.76
CA MET A 244 -10.99 -2.20 3.67
C MET A 244 -10.38 -0.80 3.63
N CYS A 245 -9.11 -0.71 3.22
CA CYS A 245 -8.53 0.51 2.67
C CYS A 245 -8.24 0.30 1.18
N TYR A 246 -8.67 1.24 0.33
CA TYR A 246 -8.48 1.11 -1.12
C TYR A 246 -7.03 1.41 -1.51
N PRO A 247 -6.30 0.48 -2.17
CA PRO A 247 -5.00 0.80 -2.72
C PRO A 247 -5.05 2.05 -3.60
N TYR A 248 -4.19 3.03 -3.33
CA TYR A 248 -4.17 4.34 -3.98
C TYR A 248 -5.48 5.16 -3.86
N GLY A 249 -6.38 4.81 -2.96
CA GLY A 249 -7.72 5.39 -2.92
C GLY A 249 -8.58 5.07 -4.15
N SER A 250 -8.20 4.07 -4.95
CA SER A 250 -8.83 3.77 -6.24
C SER A 250 -10.00 2.81 -6.12
N PHE A 251 -11.20 3.26 -6.44
CA PHE A 251 -12.42 2.47 -6.47
C PHE A 251 -13.42 3.03 -7.50
N ASN A 252 -14.42 2.24 -7.85
CA ASN A 252 -15.55 2.65 -8.70
C ASN A 252 -16.87 1.98 -8.23
N ASN A 253 -17.95 2.20 -8.96
CA ASN A 253 -19.26 1.61 -8.61
C ASN A 253 -19.25 0.07 -8.58
N ASN A 254 -18.44 -0.58 -9.41
CA ASN A 254 -18.28 -2.05 -9.36
C ASN A 254 -17.61 -2.47 -8.04
N THR A 255 -16.59 -1.75 -7.60
CA THR A 255 -15.93 -1.99 -6.31
C THR A 255 -16.95 -1.94 -5.18
N LYS A 256 -17.76 -0.88 -5.10
CA LYS A 256 -18.80 -0.72 -4.07
C LYS A 256 -19.81 -1.88 -4.10
N LYS A 257 -20.28 -2.28 -5.31
CA LYS A 257 -21.20 -3.42 -5.47
C LYS A 257 -20.60 -4.73 -4.95
N ILE A 258 -19.31 -4.98 -5.23
CA ILE A 258 -18.64 -6.21 -4.78
C ILE A 258 -18.48 -6.18 -3.25
N LEU A 259 -18.03 -5.07 -2.66
CA LEU A 259 -17.83 -4.94 -1.23
C LEU A 259 -19.15 -5.17 -0.45
N ASN A 260 -20.25 -4.56 -0.91
CA ASN A 260 -21.57 -4.77 -0.31
C ASN A 260 -22.01 -6.23 -0.35
N LYS A 261 -21.76 -6.94 -1.46
CA LYS A 261 -22.08 -8.38 -1.61
C LYS A 261 -21.19 -9.29 -0.75
N LYS A 262 -20.08 -8.78 -0.22
CA LYS A 262 -19.09 -9.54 0.54
C LYS A 262 -19.03 -9.15 2.03
N ASP A 263 -20.08 -8.52 2.54
CA ASP A 263 -20.21 -8.12 3.95
C ASP A 263 -19.06 -7.19 4.46
N CYS A 264 -18.53 -6.34 3.58
CA CYS A 264 -17.63 -5.28 3.99
C CYS A 264 -18.41 -4.21 4.74
N LEU A 265 -18.00 -3.90 5.98
CA LEU A 265 -18.68 -2.90 6.80
C LEU A 265 -18.50 -1.50 6.21
N PHE A 266 -17.27 -1.11 5.95
CA PHE A 266 -16.90 0.16 5.32
C PHE A 266 -15.50 0.07 4.75
N ALA A 267 -15.19 1.04 3.90
CA ALA A 267 -13.89 1.14 3.26
C ALA A 267 -13.37 2.58 3.31
N PHE A 268 -12.07 2.72 3.53
CA PHE A 268 -11.38 4.00 3.59
C PHE A 268 -10.83 4.40 2.23
N SER A 269 -10.99 5.69 1.88
CA SER A 269 -10.42 6.28 0.66
C SER A 269 -9.44 7.39 1.05
N ALA A 270 -8.56 7.76 0.11
CA ALA A 270 -7.65 8.89 0.25
C ALA A 270 -8.31 10.24 -0.18
N THR A 271 -9.58 10.23 -0.51
CA THR A 271 -10.32 11.45 -0.89
C THR A 271 -10.87 12.10 0.38
N PRO A 272 -10.60 13.39 0.60
CA PRO A 272 -11.15 14.14 1.73
C PRO A 272 -12.67 14.18 1.74
#